data_b8b6d7382ad443ef57f8102876e029e4
#
_entry.id   b8b6d7382ad443ef57f8102876e029e4
#
_cell.length_a   1.000
_cell.length_b   1.000
_cell.length_c   1.000
_cell.angle_alpha   90.00
_cell.angle_beta   90.00
_cell.angle_gamma   90.00
#
_symmetry.space_group_name_H-M   'P 1'
#
loop_
_entity.id
_entity.type
_entity.pdbx_description
1 polymer ?
#
loop_
_entity_poly.entity_id
_entity_poly.type
_entity_poly.pdbx_seq_one_letter_code
_entity_poly.pdbx_strand_id
1 'polypeptide(L)'
;MPIEETAAAPFTDGTWLLSHNGIVDRGAVGEAFGAESVVDSAILAARIFVSGVQNLGETVRQIGAADPGARLNILAANGNELVATTWGDTLSILEAADGVVVASEPYDDDPSWVDIPDRRLVRVRDGKVEIEGL
;
A
#
# COMPACT_ATOMS: atom_id res chain seq x y z
N MET A 1 6.49 19.99 9.32
CA MET A 1 5.04 19.78 9.35
C MET A 1 4.69 18.78 10.43
N PRO A 2 3.80 19.12 11.32
CA PRO A 2 3.37 18.15 12.30
C PRO A 2 2.56 17.04 11.62
N ILE A 3 2.80 15.83 12.04
CA ILE A 3 2.03 14.69 11.60
C ILE A 3 1.06 14.35 12.73
N GLU A 4 -0.20 14.26 12.39
CA GLU A 4 -1.20 13.86 13.35
C GLU A 4 -1.00 12.39 13.69
N GLU A 5 -0.66 12.10 14.94
CA GLU A 5 -0.41 10.73 15.39
C GLU A 5 -1.59 9.81 15.11
N THR A 6 -2.81 10.35 15.28
CA THR A 6 -4.02 9.56 15.05
C THR A 6 -4.33 9.31 13.59
N ALA A 7 -3.76 10.11 12.69
CA ALA A 7 -3.97 9.96 11.26
C ALA A 7 -2.75 9.36 10.56
N ALA A 8 -1.66 9.15 11.29
CA ALA A 8 -0.43 8.61 10.72
C ALA A 8 -0.52 7.10 10.53
N ALA A 9 0.20 6.61 9.54
CA ALA A 9 0.32 5.18 9.33
C ALA A 9 1.15 4.54 10.46
N PRO A 10 0.94 3.24 10.75
CA PRO A 10 -0.01 2.38 10.05
C PRO A 10 -1.44 2.55 10.56
N PHE A 11 -2.38 2.34 9.69
CA PHE A 11 -3.79 2.25 10.05
C PHE A 11 -4.17 0.80 10.32
N THR A 12 -5.23 0.57 11.08
CA THR A 12 -5.61 -0.81 11.42
C THR A 12 -7.13 -0.96 11.51
N ASP A 13 -7.60 -2.15 11.16
CA ASP A 13 -8.98 -2.58 11.40
C ASP A 13 -9.05 -3.63 12.52
N GLY A 14 -7.94 -3.84 13.24
CA GLY A 14 -7.82 -4.86 14.28
C GLY A 14 -7.21 -6.16 13.78
N THR A 15 -7.17 -6.40 12.49
CA THR A 15 -6.58 -7.59 11.87
C THR A 15 -5.38 -7.22 11.00
N TRP A 16 -5.52 -6.19 10.20
CA TRP A 16 -4.50 -5.72 9.28
C TRP A 16 -3.86 -4.43 9.77
N LEU A 17 -2.58 -4.27 9.47
CA LEU A 17 -1.87 -3.00 9.54
C LEU A 17 -1.65 -2.53 8.11
N LEU A 18 -1.96 -1.28 7.83
CA LEU A 18 -1.89 -0.74 6.48
C LEU A 18 -1.19 0.61 6.48
N SER A 19 -0.32 0.81 5.50
CA SER A 19 0.29 2.11 5.25
C SER A 19 0.14 2.48 3.78
N HIS A 20 0.13 3.78 3.51
CA HIS A 20 0.02 4.33 2.18
C HIS A 20 1.20 5.26 1.91
N ASN A 21 1.88 5.01 0.80
CA ASN A 21 2.92 5.90 0.31
C ASN A 21 2.44 6.51 -0.99
N GLY A 22 2.27 7.83 -1.01
CA GLY A 22 1.81 8.53 -2.20
C GLY A 22 0.72 9.53 -1.90
N ILE A 23 -0.01 9.92 -2.93
CA ILE A 23 -1.10 10.88 -2.83
C ILE A 23 -2.34 10.35 -3.56
N VAL A 24 -3.50 10.82 -3.12
CA VAL A 24 -4.78 10.49 -3.75
C VAL A 24 -5.74 11.64 -3.55
N ASP A 25 -6.57 11.90 -4.56
CA ASP A 25 -7.68 12.85 -4.44
C ASP A 25 -8.77 12.18 -3.61
N ARG A 26 -9.15 12.81 -2.48
CA ARG A 26 -10.14 12.20 -1.61
C ARG A 26 -11.51 12.04 -2.26
N GLY A 27 -11.82 12.82 -3.29
CA GLY A 27 -13.03 12.62 -4.08
C GLY A 27 -13.05 11.27 -4.79
N ALA A 28 -11.88 10.74 -5.15
CA ALA A 28 -11.76 9.45 -5.80
C ALA A 28 -11.92 8.28 -4.84
N VAL A 29 -11.69 8.48 -3.54
CA VAL A 29 -11.88 7.42 -2.55
C VAL A 29 -13.26 7.42 -1.93
N GLY A 30 -14.09 8.41 -2.20
CA GLY A 30 -15.46 8.48 -1.74
C GLY A 30 -15.69 9.62 -0.77
N GLU A 31 -16.53 9.37 0.26
CA GLU A 31 -16.89 10.37 1.23
C GLU A 31 -15.71 11.10 1.82
N ALA A 32 -15.76 12.40 1.77
CA ALA A 32 -14.72 13.23 2.38
C ALA A 32 -15.15 13.61 3.79
N PHE A 33 -14.23 13.53 4.71
CA PHE A 33 -14.48 13.86 6.12
C PHE A 33 -13.83 15.19 6.50
N GLY A 34 -13.77 16.13 5.60
CA GLY A 34 -13.15 17.41 5.84
C GLY A 34 -11.63 17.30 5.98
N ALA A 35 -11.05 16.37 5.27
CA ALA A 35 -9.71 15.93 5.55
C ALA A 35 -8.64 16.81 4.97
N GLU A 36 -7.50 16.85 5.66
CA GLU A 36 -6.22 17.32 5.19
C GLU A 36 -5.49 16.17 4.47
N SER A 37 -4.37 16.47 3.82
CA SER A 37 -3.62 15.47 3.06
C SER A 37 -3.20 14.25 3.87
N VAL A 38 -2.89 14.43 5.15
CA VAL A 38 -2.55 13.32 6.04
C VAL A 38 -3.77 12.43 6.29
N VAL A 39 -4.94 13.05 6.41
CA VAL A 39 -6.19 12.35 6.66
C VAL A 39 -6.70 11.66 5.40
N ASP A 40 -6.29 12.11 4.23
CA ASP A 40 -6.66 11.46 2.96
C ASP A 40 -6.18 10.00 2.94
N SER A 41 -5.02 9.71 3.51
CA SER A 41 -4.54 8.34 3.64
C SER A 41 -5.40 7.54 4.61
N ALA A 42 -5.92 8.16 5.67
CA ALA A 42 -6.84 7.50 6.58
C ALA A 42 -8.17 7.16 5.90
N ILE A 43 -8.68 8.04 5.06
CA ILE A 43 -9.91 7.79 4.28
C ILE A 43 -9.67 6.64 3.30
N LEU A 44 -8.53 6.65 2.63
CA LEU A 44 -8.14 5.58 1.73
C LEU A 44 -8.08 4.23 2.47
N ALA A 45 -7.42 4.22 3.63
CA ALA A 45 -7.33 3.01 4.45
C ALA A 45 -8.72 2.51 4.86
N ALA A 46 -9.60 3.42 5.27
CA ALA A 46 -10.97 3.06 5.64
C ALA A 46 -11.71 2.42 4.47
N ARG A 47 -11.56 2.97 3.28
CA ARG A 47 -12.17 2.40 2.07
C ARG A 47 -11.64 0.99 1.79
N ILE A 48 -10.34 0.80 1.91
CA ILE A 48 -9.72 -0.50 1.70
C ILE A 48 -10.24 -1.52 2.70
N PHE A 49 -10.34 -1.13 3.98
CA PHE A 49 -10.83 -2.03 5.02
C PHE A 49 -12.30 -2.39 4.81
N VAL A 50 -13.13 -1.45 4.40
CA VAL A 50 -14.54 -1.72 4.10
C VAL A 50 -14.68 -2.68 2.93
N SER A 51 -13.88 -2.52 1.89
CA SER A 51 -13.90 -3.39 0.72
C SER A 51 -13.23 -4.73 0.98
N GLY A 52 -12.38 -4.81 2.00
CA GLY A 52 -11.60 -5.98 2.33
C GLY A 52 -10.22 -5.95 1.69
N VAL A 53 -9.19 -6.28 2.48
CA VAL A 53 -7.81 -6.27 1.99
C VAL A 53 -7.62 -7.30 0.87
N GLN A 54 -8.39 -8.38 0.88
CA GLN A 54 -8.34 -9.36 -0.20
C GLN A 54 -8.77 -8.76 -1.56
N ASN A 55 -9.46 -7.63 -1.55
CA ASN A 55 -9.90 -6.92 -2.75
C ASN A 55 -9.03 -5.71 -3.06
N LEU A 56 -7.85 -5.61 -2.44
CA LEU A 56 -6.99 -4.45 -2.55
C LEU A 56 -6.69 -4.07 -3.99
N GLY A 57 -6.36 -5.03 -4.83
CA GLY A 57 -6.03 -4.76 -6.23
C GLY A 57 -7.15 -4.08 -6.98
N GLU A 58 -8.38 -4.57 -6.79
CA GLU A 58 -9.55 -3.98 -7.44
C GLU A 58 -9.85 -2.58 -6.91
N THR A 59 -9.73 -2.39 -5.59
CA THR A 59 -9.92 -1.08 -4.98
C THR A 59 -8.92 -0.06 -5.54
N VAL A 60 -7.65 -0.45 -5.65
CA VAL A 60 -6.62 0.42 -6.21
C VAL A 60 -6.92 0.75 -7.68
N ARG A 61 -7.33 -0.23 -8.47
CA ARG A 61 -7.70 0.01 -9.86
C ARG A 61 -8.84 1.03 -9.98
N GLN A 62 -9.87 0.89 -9.16
CA GLN A 62 -11.02 1.80 -9.18
C GLN A 62 -10.61 3.22 -8.83
N ILE A 63 -9.83 3.39 -7.78
CA ILE A 63 -9.37 4.71 -7.35
C ILE A 63 -8.43 5.32 -8.40
N GLY A 64 -7.52 4.54 -8.93
CA GLY A 64 -6.59 5.00 -9.95
C GLY A 64 -7.29 5.42 -11.24
N ALA A 65 -8.37 4.74 -11.59
CA ALA A 65 -9.17 5.12 -12.75
C ALA A 65 -9.93 6.43 -12.52
N ALA A 66 -10.37 6.68 -11.29
CA ALA A 66 -11.07 7.90 -10.92
C ALA A 66 -10.12 9.09 -10.75
N ASP A 67 -8.87 8.84 -10.40
CA ASP A 67 -7.86 9.86 -10.18
C ASP A 67 -6.56 9.48 -10.90
N PRO A 68 -6.37 9.95 -12.15
CA PRO A 68 -5.18 9.58 -12.92
C PRO A 68 -3.86 10.01 -12.30
N GLY A 69 -3.87 10.99 -11.39
CA GLY A 69 -2.67 11.44 -10.69
C GLY A 69 -2.40 10.72 -9.39
N ALA A 70 -3.23 9.77 -9.01
CA ALA A 70 -3.08 9.08 -7.73
C ALA A 70 -1.80 8.24 -7.70
N ARG A 71 -1.19 8.23 -6.52
CA ARG A 71 -0.11 7.29 -6.20
C ARG A 71 -0.62 6.43 -5.07
N LEU A 72 -0.69 5.14 -5.33
CA LEU A 72 -1.41 4.20 -4.47
C LEU A 72 -0.52 3.00 -4.11
N ASN A 73 0.67 3.29 -3.62
CA ASN A 73 1.53 2.25 -3.08
C ASN A 73 1.05 1.93 -1.67
N ILE A 74 0.39 0.81 -1.54
CA ILE A 74 -0.20 0.34 -0.30
C ILE A 74 0.62 -0.83 0.22
N LEU A 75 0.81 -0.89 1.52
CA LEU A 75 1.43 -2.02 2.19
C LEU A 75 0.53 -2.45 3.33
N ALA A 76 0.08 -3.67 3.31
CA ALA A 76 -0.79 -4.22 4.36
C ALA A 76 -0.25 -5.55 4.85
N ALA A 77 -0.31 -5.77 6.15
CA ALA A 77 0.18 -7.01 6.77
C ALA A 77 -0.71 -7.41 7.93
N ASN A 78 -0.85 -8.71 8.13
CA ASN A 78 -1.67 -9.25 9.23
C ASN A 78 -0.94 -10.27 10.10
N GLY A 79 0.38 -10.39 9.97
CA GLY A 79 1.17 -11.37 10.70
C GLY A 79 1.35 -12.69 9.96
N ASN A 80 0.48 -13.02 9.02
CA ASN A 80 0.57 -14.24 8.22
C ASN A 80 0.91 -13.95 6.77
N GLU A 81 0.48 -12.81 6.27
CA GLU A 81 0.79 -12.42 4.90
C GLU A 81 0.99 -10.93 4.81
N LEU A 82 1.62 -10.52 3.73
CA LEU A 82 1.83 -9.14 3.38
C LEU A 82 1.32 -8.95 1.95
N VAL A 83 0.61 -7.86 1.73
CA VAL A 83 0.11 -7.49 0.40
C VAL A 83 0.55 -6.07 0.12
N ALA A 84 1.08 -5.85 -1.06
CA ALA A 84 1.55 -4.52 -1.44
C ALA A 84 1.16 -4.21 -2.88
N THR A 85 0.99 -2.93 -3.18
CA THR A 85 0.72 -2.49 -4.53
C THR A 85 1.76 -1.48 -4.98
N THR A 86 2.04 -1.49 -6.29
CA THR A 86 2.71 -0.37 -6.95
C THR A 86 1.70 0.33 -7.83
N TRP A 87 1.62 1.64 -7.66
CA TRP A 87 0.76 2.47 -8.49
C TRP A 87 1.30 3.90 -8.42
N GLY A 88 2.28 4.17 -9.25
CA GLY A 88 2.87 5.48 -9.39
C GLY A 88 4.16 5.71 -8.61
N ASP A 89 4.46 4.90 -7.60
CA ASP A 89 5.68 4.98 -6.81
C ASP A 89 6.47 3.67 -6.85
N THR A 90 7.68 3.72 -6.35
CA THR A 90 8.59 2.58 -6.36
C THR A 90 8.30 1.60 -5.23
N LEU A 91 8.67 0.35 -5.45
CA LEU A 91 8.64 -0.70 -4.45
C LEU A 91 9.75 -1.67 -4.78
N SER A 92 10.46 -2.15 -3.77
CA SER A 92 11.54 -3.12 -3.94
C SER A 92 11.36 -4.25 -2.94
N ILE A 93 11.78 -5.45 -3.33
CA ILE A 93 11.77 -6.61 -2.44
C ILE A 93 13.16 -7.22 -2.35
N LEU A 94 13.44 -7.78 -1.19
CA LEU A 94 14.65 -8.53 -0.93
C LEU A 94 14.25 -9.88 -0.35
N GLU A 95 14.56 -10.95 -1.07
CA GLU A 95 14.32 -12.30 -0.58
C GLU A 95 15.60 -12.80 0.05
N ALA A 96 15.55 -13.06 1.34
CA ALA A 96 16.67 -13.56 2.12
C ALA A 96 16.33 -14.91 2.71
N ALA A 97 17.34 -15.61 3.23
CA ALA A 97 17.15 -16.94 3.81
C ALA A 97 16.17 -16.93 4.99
N ASP A 98 16.09 -15.83 5.72
CA ASP A 98 15.26 -15.70 6.92
C ASP A 98 13.98 -14.92 6.67
N GLY A 99 13.68 -14.53 5.45
CA GLY A 99 12.43 -13.86 5.15
C GLY A 99 12.49 -12.96 3.94
N VAL A 100 11.41 -12.22 3.74
CA VAL A 100 11.23 -11.29 2.63
C VAL A 100 11.06 -9.89 3.20
N VAL A 101 11.82 -8.94 2.67
CA VAL A 101 11.68 -7.54 3.03
C VAL A 101 11.03 -6.80 1.87
N VAL A 102 10.02 -6.00 2.17
CA VAL A 102 9.36 -5.14 1.19
C VAL A 102 9.53 -3.70 1.64
N ALA A 103 10.06 -2.87 0.76
CA ALA A 103 10.35 -1.48 1.09
C ALA A 103 10.03 -0.58 -0.11
N SER A 104 9.73 0.69 0.16
CA SER A 104 9.47 1.65 -0.91
C SER A 104 10.69 1.85 -1.80
N GLU A 105 11.88 1.68 -1.23
CA GLU A 105 13.14 1.67 -1.98
C GLU A 105 14.17 0.86 -1.21
N PRO A 106 15.22 0.34 -1.88
CA PRO A 106 16.29 -0.36 -1.18
C PRO A 106 16.93 0.53 -0.11
N TYR A 107 17.18 -0.05 1.07
CA TYR A 107 17.81 0.70 2.16
C TYR A 107 19.31 0.41 2.27
N ASP A 108 19.85 -0.43 1.40
CA ASP A 108 21.28 -0.74 1.35
C ASP A 108 21.66 -1.12 -0.08
N ASP A 109 22.92 -1.50 -0.27
CA ASP A 109 23.46 -1.83 -1.58
C ASP A 109 23.43 -3.32 -1.92
N ASP A 110 22.64 -4.10 -1.21
CA ASP A 110 22.55 -5.55 -1.48
C ASP A 110 22.09 -5.76 -2.92
N PRO A 111 22.86 -6.51 -3.74
CA PRO A 111 22.48 -6.72 -5.14
C PRO A 111 21.25 -7.60 -5.33
N SER A 112 20.77 -8.22 -4.27
CA SER A 112 19.57 -9.08 -4.33
C SER A 112 18.27 -8.30 -4.32
N TRP A 113 18.29 -6.99 -4.09
CA TRP A 113 17.08 -6.17 -4.20
C TRP A 113 16.53 -6.23 -5.62
N VAL A 114 15.22 -6.42 -5.71
CA VAL A 114 14.50 -6.45 -6.99
C VAL A 114 13.45 -5.35 -6.98
N ASP A 115 13.47 -4.52 -8.01
CA ASP A 115 12.44 -3.49 -8.20
C ASP A 115 11.19 -4.12 -8.76
N ILE A 116 10.05 -3.75 -8.19
CA ILE A 116 8.75 -4.21 -8.67
C ILE A 116 8.25 -3.22 -9.72
N PRO A 117 7.85 -3.69 -10.91
CA PRO A 117 7.29 -2.81 -11.92
C PRO A 117 6.04 -2.10 -11.43
N ASP A 118 5.71 -0.99 -12.07
CA ASP A 118 4.50 -0.23 -11.76
C ASP A 118 3.25 -1.07 -12.06
N ARG A 119 2.18 -0.75 -11.35
CA ARG A 119 0.87 -1.39 -11.52
C ARG A 119 0.89 -2.89 -11.27
N ARG A 120 1.39 -3.25 -10.09
CA ARG A 120 1.47 -4.64 -9.65
C ARG A 120 0.89 -4.79 -8.26
N LEU A 121 0.38 -5.99 -8.01
CA LEU A 121 0.06 -6.45 -6.67
C LEU A 121 1.07 -7.51 -6.28
N VAL A 122 1.66 -7.34 -5.11
CA VAL A 122 2.64 -8.29 -4.55
C VAL A 122 2.00 -8.93 -3.33
N ARG A 123 2.02 -10.24 -3.25
CA ARG A 123 1.57 -10.97 -2.07
C ARG A 123 2.68 -11.86 -1.57
N VAL A 124 2.97 -11.78 -0.29
CA VAL A 124 3.98 -12.60 0.37
C VAL A 124 3.29 -13.43 1.44
N ARG A 125 3.41 -14.74 1.33
CA ARG A 125 2.85 -15.70 2.29
C ARG A 125 3.77 -16.90 2.37
N ASP A 126 4.10 -17.31 3.61
CA ASP A 126 4.97 -18.47 3.85
C ASP A 126 6.31 -18.36 3.10
N GLY A 127 6.87 -17.17 3.05
CA GLY A 127 8.12 -16.92 2.36
C GLY A 127 8.05 -16.93 0.83
N LYS A 128 6.85 -17.09 0.28
CA LYS A 128 6.63 -17.10 -1.17
C LYS A 128 6.11 -15.77 -1.65
N VAL A 129 6.67 -15.30 -2.75
CA VAL A 129 6.30 -14.02 -3.37
C VAL A 129 5.49 -14.32 -4.63
N GLU A 130 4.31 -13.73 -4.72
CA GLU A 130 3.48 -13.76 -5.92
C GLU A 130 3.28 -12.34 -6.40
N ILE A 131 3.38 -12.12 -7.71
CA ILE A 131 3.23 -10.80 -8.32
C ILE A 131 2.25 -10.91 -9.46
N GLU A 132 1.23 -10.03 -9.46
CA GLU A 132 0.27 -9.98 -10.55
C GLU A 132 0.08 -8.57 -11.04
N GLY A 133 -0.36 -8.41 -12.29
CA GLY A 133 -0.64 -7.10 -12.88
C GLY A 133 -1.94 -6.51 -12.38
N LEU A 134 -1.96 -5.20 -12.25
CA LEU A 134 -3.18 -4.46 -11.92
C LEU A 134 -3.78 -3.75 -13.12
#